data_4398c4a39538b8e65967ffd6c4960e05
#
_entry.id   4398c4a39538b8e65967ffd6c4960e05
#
_cell.length_a   1.000
_cell.length_b   1.000
_cell.length_c   1.000
_cell.angle_alpha   90.00
_cell.angle_beta   90.00
_cell.angle_gamma   90.00
#
_symmetry.space_group_name_H-M   'P 1'
#
loop_
_entity.id
_entity.type
_entity.pdbx_description
1 polymer ?
#
loop_
_entity_poly.entity_id
_entity_poly.type
_entity_poly.pdbx_seq_one_letter_code
_entity_poly.pdbx_strand_id
1 'polypeptide(L)'
;MAKESPANKPLRIGHRGACGHAPENTLASIEKAISCACDLTEVDVRRTADGTLVLLHDERVDRTTNGRGFVAGMTLADIRKLDAGGGQMVPTLEEALAAASGRIGLILELKAEGLAYDACAIVRASGFAGPVLYASFLHEELQHVRRADPDARTLVLFKRLPKDPPAEAVRLQATHVGLRVDTAAGPLVKAFHKARLPVFVYTVNRPADIRKMRGLDVDGLISNYPDRF
;
A
#
# COMPACT_ATOMS: atom_id res chain seq x y z
N MET A 1 18.35 27.34 23.35
CA MET A 1 17.90 25.95 23.41
C MET A 1 16.61 25.86 22.60
N ALA A 2 16.66 25.39 21.36
CA ALA A 2 15.48 25.15 20.56
C ALA A 2 14.74 23.95 21.20
N LYS A 3 13.47 24.16 21.58
CA LYS A 3 12.59 23.07 21.99
C LYS A 3 12.44 22.12 20.79
N GLU A 4 12.96 20.90 20.91
CA GLU A 4 12.64 19.82 20.00
C GLU A 4 11.10 19.68 20.01
N SER A 5 10.47 19.91 18.86
CA SER A 5 9.08 19.51 18.66
C SER A 5 8.97 18.00 18.97
N PRO A 6 7.90 17.55 19.64
CA PRO A 6 7.74 16.12 19.88
C PRO A 6 7.80 15.41 18.53
N ALA A 7 8.76 14.50 18.37
CA ALA A 7 8.90 13.69 17.17
C ALA A 7 7.54 13.05 16.86
N ASN A 8 6.99 13.37 15.70
CA ASN A 8 5.71 12.85 15.29
C ASN A 8 5.87 11.33 15.14
N LYS A 9 5.13 10.54 15.92
CA LYS A 9 5.25 9.09 15.88
C LYS A 9 4.86 8.61 14.47
N PRO A 10 5.71 7.85 13.77
CA PRO A 10 5.41 7.40 12.42
C PRO A 10 4.14 6.55 12.40
N LEU A 11 3.34 6.67 11.34
CA LEU A 11 2.16 5.84 11.12
C LEU A 11 2.55 4.37 11.09
N ARG A 12 1.73 3.55 11.72
CA ARG A 12 1.85 2.09 11.74
C ARG A 12 1.06 1.54 10.55
N ILE A 13 1.75 0.90 9.61
CA ILE A 13 1.12 0.46 8.37
C ILE A 13 1.34 -1.04 8.18
N GLY A 14 0.25 -1.79 8.07
CA GLY A 14 0.31 -3.21 7.73
C GLY A 14 0.66 -3.40 6.25
N HIS A 15 1.56 -4.33 5.93
CA HIS A 15 1.94 -4.68 4.57
C HIS A 15 1.11 -5.87 4.10
N ARG A 16 0.33 -5.71 3.02
CA ARG A 16 -0.64 -6.70 2.53
C ARG A 16 -1.57 -7.20 3.64
N GLY A 17 -2.11 -6.28 4.43
CA GLY A 17 -2.65 -6.58 5.74
C GLY A 17 -1.53 -6.66 6.79
N ALA A 18 -1.62 -7.63 7.70
CA ALA A 18 -0.52 -8.01 8.58
C ALA A 18 0.02 -9.39 8.15
N CYS A 19 0.67 -9.43 6.96
CA CYS A 19 0.98 -10.68 6.25
C CYS A 19 2.01 -11.58 6.95
N GLY A 20 2.67 -11.11 8.00
CA GLY A 20 3.49 -11.94 8.87
C GLY A 20 2.68 -12.80 9.86
N HIS A 21 1.37 -12.56 9.98
CA HIS A 21 0.47 -13.21 10.92
C HIS A 21 -0.73 -13.89 10.27
N ALA A 22 -1.10 -13.51 9.04
CA ALA A 22 -2.21 -14.06 8.28
C ALA A 22 -1.85 -14.07 6.78
N PRO A 23 -2.51 -14.88 5.94
CA PRO A 23 -2.22 -14.91 4.51
C PRO A 23 -2.33 -13.53 3.87
N GLU A 24 -1.30 -13.14 3.09
CA GLU A 24 -1.21 -11.81 2.48
C GLU A 24 -2.42 -11.48 1.58
N ASN A 25 -2.82 -10.20 1.55
CA ASN A 25 -3.90 -9.71 0.69
C ASN A 25 -5.25 -10.42 0.89
N THR A 26 -5.53 -10.92 2.11
CA THR A 26 -6.81 -11.53 2.49
C THR A 26 -7.57 -10.66 3.49
N LEU A 27 -8.87 -10.89 3.64
CA LEU A 27 -9.65 -10.21 4.68
C LEU A 27 -9.12 -10.52 6.07
N ALA A 28 -8.65 -11.75 6.32
CA ALA A 28 -8.01 -12.13 7.58
C ALA A 28 -6.76 -11.30 7.88
N SER A 29 -5.94 -10.97 6.86
CA SER A 29 -4.76 -10.12 7.07
C SER A 29 -5.11 -8.66 7.34
N ILE A 30 -6.18 -8.14 6.73
CA ILE A 30 -6.73 -6.81 7.02
C ILE A 30 -7.26 -6.75 8.46
N GLU A 31 -8.06 -7.73 8.87
CA GLU A 31 -8.54 -7.84 10.25
C GLU A 31 -7.39 -7.92 11.26
N LYS A 32 -6.32 -8.62 10.89
CA LYS A 32 -5.12 -8.70 11.73
C LYS A 32 -4.43 -7.35 11.85
N ALA A 33 -4.32 -6.57 10.76
CA ALA A 33 -3.78 -5.21 10.81
C ALA A 33 -4.60 -4.29 11.72
N ILE A 34 -5.94 -4.39 11.65
CA ILE A 34 -6.86 -3.67 12.56
C ILE A 34 -6.59 -4.06 14.00
N SER A 35 -6.50 -5.37 14.30
CA SER A 35 -6.25 -5.86 15.66
C SER A 35 -4.87 -5.45 16.22
N CYS A 36 -3.90 -5.19 15.34
CA CYS A 36 -2.59 -4.64 15.67
C CYS A 36 -2.61 -3.10 15.86
N ALA A 37 -3.78 -2.47 15.82
CA ALA A 37 -3.97 -1.02 15.90
C ALA A 37 -3.11 -0.25 14.88
N CYS A 38 -3.11 -0.72 13.61
CA CYS A 38 -2.49 0.01 12.51
C CYS A 38 -3.34 1.25 12.14
N ASP A 39 -2.67 2.31 11.72
CA ASP A 39 -3.32 3.51 11.19
C ASP A 39 -3.82 3.27 9.76
N LEU A 40 -3.02 2.54 8.98
CA LEU A 40 -3.30 2.16 7.59
C LEU A 40 -2.93 0.69 7.37
N THR A 41 -3.51 0.09 6.34
CA THR A 41 -3.00 -1.17 5.77
C THR A 41 -2.83 -1.04 4.28
N GLU A 42 -1.77 -1.61 3.76
CA GLU A 42 -1.49 -1.66 2.33
C GLU A 42 -1.99 -2.97 1.75
N VAL A 43 -2.53 -2.92 0.53
CA VAL A 43 -3.00 -4.06 -0.26
C VAL A 43 -2.70 -3.86 -1.74
N ASP A 44 -2.39 -4.97 -2.42
CA ASP A 44 -2.04 -4.98 -3.85
C ASP A 44 -3.28 -5.24 -4.73
N VAL A 45 -3.52 -4.38 -5.72
CA VAL A 45 -4.71 -4.45 -6.59
C VAL A 45 -4.33 -4.94 -7.98
N ARG A 46 -5.06 -5.94 -8.49
CA ARG A 46 -4.99 -6.46 -9.86
C ARG A 46 -6.37 -6.64 -10.47
N ARG A 47 -6.43 -6.92 -11.77
CA ARG A 47 -7.66 -7.11 -12.53
C ARG A 47 -7.77 -8.53 -13.05
N THR A 48 -8.95 -9.12 -12.92
CA THR A 48 -9.34 -10.40 -13.51
C THR A 48 -9.71 -10.25 -14.98
N ALA A 49 -9.89 -11.37 -15.69
CA ALA A 49 -10.29 -11.40 -17.10
C ALA A 49 -11.67 -10.75 -17.35
N ASP A 50 -12.58 -10.81 -16.39
CA ASP A 50 -13.91 -10.22 -16.43
C ASP A 50 -13.99 -8.81 -15.84
N GLY A 51 -12.82 -8.19 -15.58
CA GLY A 51 -12.70 -6.78 -15.18
C GLY A 51 -12.78 -6.52 -13.67
N THR A 52 -13.04 -7.52 -12.83
CA THR A 52 -13.13 -7.33 -11.38
C THR A 52 -11.75 -6.99 -10.78
N LEU A 53 -11.69 -6.01 -9.87
CA LEU A 53 -10.47 -5.72 -9.13
C LEU A 53 -10.37 -6.63 -7.90
N VAL A 54 -9.25 -7.35 -7.79
CA VAL A 54 -8.97 -8.32 -6.72
C VAL A 54 -7.66 -8.01 -6.02
N LEU A 55 -7.48 -8.52 -4.80
CA LEU A 55 -6.26 -8.32 -4.03
C LEU A 55 -5.26 -9.45 -4.26
N LEU A 56 -4.19 -9.16 -4.99
CA LEU A 56 -3.09 -10.09 -5.21
C LEU A 56 -1.80 -9.35 -5.60
N HIS A 57 -0.67 -9.72 -5.00
CA HIS A 57 0.61 -9.08 -5.32
C HIS A 57 1.14 -9.46 -6.70
N ASP A 58 1.28 -10.76 -6.94
CA ASP A 58 1.89 -11.28 -8.17
C ASP A 58 0.89 -11.21 -9.34
N GLU A 59 1.37 -11.21 -10.56
CA GLU A 59 0.52 -11.36 -11.75
C GLU A 59 -0.05 -12.77 -11.91
N ARG A 60 0.49 -13.74 -11.16
CA ARG A 60 0.07 -15.14 -11.13
C ARG A 60 -0.41 -15.52 -9.74
N VAL A 61 -1.38 -16.42 -9.69
CA VAL A 61 -1.94 -16.93 -8.43
C VAL A 61 -1.06 -17.97 -7.74
N ASP A 62 -0.02 -18.47 -8.40
CA ASP A 62 0.74 -19.68 -8.06
C ASP A 62 1.41 -19.66 -6.67
N ARG A 63 1.90 -18.51 -6.22
CA ARG A 63 2.67 -18.40 -4.97
C ARG A 63 1.78 -18.40 -3.72
N THR A 64 0.64 -17.75 -3.80
CA THR A 64 -0.19 -17.46 -2.62
C THR A 64 -1.51 -18.22 -2.61
N THR A 65 -1.76 -19.04 -3.64
CA THR A 65 -2.97 -19.88 -3.71
C THR A 65 -2.63 -21.32 -4.07
N ASN A 66 -3.63 -22.20 -3.97
CA ASN A 66 -3.54 -23.58 -4.44
C ASN A 66 -3.76 -23.73 -5.97
N GLY A 67 -3.97 -22.62 -6.69
CA GLY A 67 -4.16 -22.61 -8.15
C GLY A 67 -2.91 -22.27 -8.94
N ARG A 68 -3.07 -22.20 -10.27
CA ARG A 68 -2.01 -21.79 -11.21
C ARG A 68 -2.58 -20.95 -12.33
N GLY A 69 -1.85 -19.95 -12.78
CA GLY A 69 -2.21 -19.11 -13.92
C GLY A 69 -2.07 -17.62 -13.65
N PHE A 70 -2.33 -16.84 -14.70
CA PHE A 70 -2.33 -15.38 -14.61
C PHE A 70 -3.69 -14.88 -14.12
N VAL A 71 -3.71 -13.93 -13.19
CA VAL A 71 -4.95 -13.27 -12.71
C VAL A 71 -5.76 -12.70 -13.86
N ALA A 72 -5.09 -12.02 -14.81
CA ALA A 72 -5.73 -11.43 -15.98
C ALA A 72 -6.31 -12.47 -16.97
N GLY A 73 -6.00 -13.75 -16.82
CA GLY A 73 -6.55 -14.85 -17.60
C GLY A 73 -7.70 -15.60 -16.91
N MET A 74 -8.06 -15.23 -15.67
CA MET A 74 -9.07 -15.92 -14.85
C MET A 74 -10.24 -14.98 -14.56
N THR A 75 -11.46 -15.50 -14.58
CA THR A 75 -12.65 -14.77 -14.11
C THR A 75 -12.68 -14.70 -12.58
N LEU A 76 -13.48 -13.80 -12.01
CA LEU A 76 -13.71 -13.78 -10.56
C LEU A 76 -14.24 -15.14 -10.07
N ALA A 77 -15.12 -15.79 -10.84
CA ALA A 77 -15.66 -17.10 -10.49
C ALA A 77 -14.56 -18.18 -10.40
N ASP A 78 -13.50 -18.10 -11.20
CA ASP A 78 -12.35 -19.01 -11.13
C ASP A 78 -11.45 -18.66 -9.93
N ILE A 79 -11.17 -17.40 -9.71
CA ILE A 79 -10.38 -16.90 -8.57
C ILE A 79 -11.01 -17.30 -7.23
N ARG A 80 -12.35 -17.28 -7.15
CA ARG A 80 -13.10 -17.65 -5.94
C ARG A 80 -13.02 -19.13 -5.54
N LYS A 81 -12.60 -20.00 -6.45
CA LYS A 81 -12.37 -21.43 -6.16
C LYS A 81 -11.01 -21.68 -5.48
N LEU A 82 -10.15 -20.66 -5.45
CA LEU A 82 -8.78 -20.79 -4.94
C LEU A 82 -8.74 -20.54 -3.43
N ASP A 83 -7.93 -21.36 -2.74
CA ASP A 83 -7.53 -21.10 -1.35
C ASP A 83 -6.28 -20.22 -1.36
N ALA A 84 -6.41 -19.00 -0.82
CA ALA A 84 -5.34 -18.05 -0.64
C ALA A 84 -4.54 -18.28 0.67
N GLY A 85 -4.67 -19.47 1.24
CA GLY A 85 -4.03 -19.89 2.49
C GLY A 85 -5.01 -19.90 3.67
N GLY A 86 -5.02 -21.02 4.41
CA GLY A 86 -5.86 -21.19 5.59
C GLY A 86 -7.37 -21.10 5.33
N GLY A 87 -7.83 -21.49 4.14
CA GLY A 87 -9.24 -21.40 3.75
C GLY A 87 -9.70 -19.99 3.38
N GLN A 88 -8.79 -19.03 3.21
CA GLN A 88 -9.13 -17.68 2.78
C GLN A 88 -9.33 -17.63 1.25
N MET A 89 -10.35 -16.89 0.81
CA MET A 89 -10.51 -16.55 -0.61
C MET A 89 -9.67 -15.31 -0.95
N VAL A 90 -9.33 -15.14 -2.24
CA VAL A 90 -8.80 -13.87 -2.77
C VAL A 90 -9.93 -12.84 -2.75
N PRO A 91 -9.82 -11.73 -2.00
CA PRO A 91 -10.89 -10.74 -1.91
C PRO A 91 -10.98 -9.87 -3.16
N THR A 92 -12.16 -9.29 -3.41
CA THR A 92 -12.29 -8.14 -4.31
C THR A 92 -11.89 -6.85 -3.58
N LEU A 93 -11.66 -5.77 -4.34
CA LEU A 93 -11.40 -4.44 -3.78
C LEU A 93 -12.60 -3.95 -2.96
N GLU A 94 -13.83 -4.19 -3.41
CA GLU A 94 -15.05 -3.81 -2.71
C GLU A 94 -15.16 -4.50 -1.34
N GLU A 95 -14.83 -5.78 -1.26
CA GLU A 95 -14.83 -6.52 0.01
C GLU A 95 -13.79 -6.00 0.98
N ALA A 96 -12.59 -5.65 0.47
CA ALA A 96 -11.55 -5.05 1.29
C ALA A 96 -11.95 -3.67 1.82
N LEU A 97 -12.56 -2.83 0.97
CA LEU A 97 -13.12 -1.54 1.37
C LEU A 97 -14.19 -1.71 2.45
N ALA A 98 -15.12 -2.64 2.27
CA ALA A 98 -16.18 -2.92 3.25
C ALA A 98 -15.61 -3.37 4.59
N ALA A 99 -14.62 -4.27 4.60
CA ALA A 99 -13.98 -4.77 5.81
C ALA A 99 -13.19 -3.69 6.57
N ALA A 100 -12.58 -2.74 5.85
CA ALA A 100 -11.73 -1.69 6.41
C ALA A 100 -12.50 -0.42 6.80
N SER A 101 -13.70 -0.18 6.23
CA SER A 101 -14.45 1.08 6.36
C SER A 101 -14.73 1.47 7.82
N GLY A 102 -14.35 2.70 8.18
CA GLY A 102 -14.51 3.23 9.53
C GLY A 102 -13.58 2.61 10.58
N ARG A 103 -12.68 1.70 10.19
CA ARG A 103 -11.83 0.94 11.13
C ARG A 103 -10.34 1.16 10.88
N ILE A 104 -9.92 1.27 9.61
CA ILE A 104 -8.52 1.45 9.21
C ILE A 104 -8.46 2.13 7.84
N GLY A 105 -7.46 2.96 7.59
CA GLY A 105 -7.21 3.51 6.25
C GLY A 105 -6.54 2.50 5.31
N LEU A 106 -6.58 2.75 4.01
CA LEU A 106 -6.04 1.87 2.98
C LEU A 106 -4.96 2.55 2.12
N ILE A 107 -3.91 1.79 1.81
CA ILE A 107 -2.99 2.07 0.70
C ILE A 107 -3.28 1.02 -0.37
N LEU A 108 -3.73 1.47 -1.55
CA LEU A 108 -4.05 0.62 -2.69
C LEU A 108 -2.87 0.65 -3.67
N GLU A 109 -2.02 -0.39 -3.69
CA GLU A 109 -0.94 -0.47 -4.68
C GLU A 109 -1.48 -0.98 -6.02
N LEU A 110 -1.47 -0.13 -7.03
CA LEU A 110 -1.91 -0.47 -8.39
C LEU A 110 -0.77 -1.21 -9.11
N LYS A 111 -0.95 -2.54 -9.30
CA LYS A 111 0.09 -3.47 -9.79
C LYS A 111 0.10 -3.67 -11.29
N ALA A 112 -0.84 -3.09 -12.03
CA ALA A 112 -0.95 -3.20 -13.48
C ALA A 112 -1.42 -1.87 -14.08
N GLU A 113 -1.25 -1.73 -15.38
CA GLU A 113 -1.74 -0.59 -16.14
C GLU A 113 -3.27 -0.60 -16.25
N GLY A 114 -3.86 0.59 -16.33
CA GLY A 114 -5.29 0.79 -16.54
C GLY A 114 -6.18 0.51 -15.33
N LEU A 115 -5.63 0.40 -14.11
CA LEU A 115 -6.42 0.17 -12.89
C LEU A 115 -6.99 1.45 -12.28
N ALA A 116 -6.35 2.58 -12.52
CA ALA A 116 -6.58 3.83 -11.78
C ALA A 116 -8.03 4.29 -11.79
N TYR A 117 -8.66 4.36 -12.99
CA TYR A 117 -10.02 4.87 -13.13
C TYR A 117 -11.05 3.99 -12.41
N ASP A 118 -10.93 2.65 -12.55
CA ASP A 118 -11.84 1.71 -11.91
C ASP A 118 -11.64 1.68 -10.39
N ALA A 119 -10.38 1.71 -9.93
CA ALA A 119 -10.09 1.79 -8.50
C ALA A 119 -10.68 3.07 -7.87
N CYS A 120 -10.51 4.22 -8.52
CA CYS A 120 -11.13 5.48 -8.05
C CYS A 120 -12.66 5.42 -8.07
N ALA A 121 -13.26 4.83 -9.10
CA ALA A 121 -14.71 4.70 -9.21
C ALA A 121 -15.27 3.80 -8.10
N ILE A 122 -14.62 2.64 -7.85
CA ILE A 122 -15.01 1.70 -6.80
C ILE A 122 -14.89 2.35 -5.41
N VAL A 123 -13.76 3.02 -5.11
CA VAL A 123 -13.58 3.71 -3.82
C VAL A 123 -14.67 4.77 -3.61
N ARG A 124 -14.97 5.57 -4.63
CA ARG A 124 -16.02 6.59 -4.55
C ARG A 124 -17.41 5.97 -4.34
N ALA A 125 -17.74 4.92 -5.10
CA ALA A 125 -19.04 4.25 -5.02
C ALA A 125 -19.23 3.50 -3.70
N SER A 126 -18.17 3.01 -3.07
CA SER A 126 -18.24 2.29 -1.80
C SER A 126 -18.63 3.15 -0.59
N GLY A 127 -18.50 4.48 -0.69
CA GLY A 127 -18.67 5.38 0.45
C GLY A 127 -17.67 5.12 1.59
N PHE A 128 -16.47 4.62 1.25
CA PHE A 128 -15.45 4.25 2.24
C PHE A 128 -15.16 5.38 3.23
N ALA A 129 -15.33 5.08 4.51
CA ALA A 129 -15.06 6.00 5.61
C ALA A 129 -13.65 5.81 6.13
N GLY A 130 -12.69 6.55 5.57
CA GLY A 130 -11.29 6.53 5.97
C GLY A 130 -10.35 7.12 4.92
N PRO A 131 -9.06 7.31 5.25
CA PRO A 131 -8.08 7.76 4.27
C PRO A 131 -7.75 6.64 3.27
N VAL A 132 -7.70 7.01 1.98
CA VAL A 132 -7.18 6.15 0.90
C VAL A 132 -5.97 6.83 0.27
N LEU A 133 -4.88 6.07 0.11
CA LEU A 133 -3.72 6.45 -0.69
C LEU A 133 -3.58 5.47 -1.85
N TYR A 134 -3.38 5.98 -3.06
CA TYR A 134 -3.08 5.15 -4.22
C TYR A 134 -1.57 5.08 -4.40
N ALA A 135 -1.00 3.89 -4.36
CA ALA A 135 0.42 3.64 -4.52
C ALA A 135 0.72 2.98 -5.86
N SER A 136 1.85 3.26 -6.47
CA SER A 136 2.32 2.49 -7.63
C SER A 136 3.80 2.72 -7.93
N PHE A 137 4.43 1.68 -8.51
CA PHE A 137 5.69 1.77 -9.26
C PHE A 137 5.48 2.16 -10.73
N LEU A 138 4.23 2.08 -11.21
CA LEU A 138 3.80 2.52 -12.54
C LEU A 138 3.31 3.96 -12.38
N HIS A 139 4.23 4.92 -12.54
CA HIS A 139 3.95 6.32 -12.22
C HIS A 139 2.82 6.93 -13.06
N GLU A 140 2.57 6.38 -14.25
CA GLU A 140 1.46 6.80 -15.11
C GLU A 140 0.10 6.49 -14.46
N GLU A 141 -0.03 5.38 -13.73
CA GLU A 141 -1.23 5.07 -12.96
C GLU A 141 -1.54 6.15 -11.92
N LEU A 142 -0.51 6.70 -11.24
CA LEU A 142 -0.73 7.79 -10.28
C LEU A 142 -1.19 9.09 -10.97
N GLN A 143 -0.74 9.34 -12.20
CA GLN A 143 -1.23 10.46 -12.99
C GLN A 143 -2.69 10.24 -13.42
N HIS A 144 -3.07 9.00 -13.77
CA HIS A 144 -4.46 8.64 -14.07
C HIS A 144 -5.35 8.78 -12.83
N VAL A 145 -4.88 8.37 -11.64
CA VAL A 145 -5.57 8.61 -10.36
C VAL A 145 -5.85 10.11 -10.19
N ARG A 146 -4.84 10.96 -10.36
CA ARG A 146 -4.98 12.42 -10.21
C ARG A 146 -5.91 13.05 -11.25
N ARG A 147 -6.03 12.46 -12.45
CA ARG A 147 -7.03 12.88 -13.45
C ARG A 147 -8.44 12.45 -13.07
N ALA A 148 -8.60 11.24 -12.49
CA ALA A 148 -9.89 10.72 -12.05
C ALA A 148 -10.40 11.41 -10.77
N ASP A 149 -9.48 11.79 -9.88
CA ASP A 149 -9.73 12.45 -8.60
C ASP A 149 -8.58 13.43 -8.28
N PRO A 150 -8.76 14.74 -8.56
CA PRO A 150 -7.74 15.75 -8.28
C PRO A 150 -7.33 15.88 -6.80
N ASP A 151 -8.16 15.44 -5.86
CA ASP A 151 -7.88 15.48 -4.42
C ASP A 151 -7.30 14.17 -3.88
N ALA A 152 -7.19 13.12 -4.73
CA ALA A 152 -6.65 11.84 -4.34
C ALA A 152 -5.23 11.95 -3.76
N ARG A 153 -4.98 11.23 -2.68
CA ARG A 153 -3.64 11.08 -2.12
C ARG A 153 -2.88 9.99 -2.87
N THR A 154 -1.66 10.29 -3.27
CA THR A 154 -0.81 9.36 -4.04
C THR A 154 0.50 9.10 -3.32
N LEU A 155 0.98 7.86 -3.39
CA LEU A 155 2.24 7.39 -2.83
C LEU A 155 3.12 6.87 -3.98
N VAL A 156 4.10 7.67 -4.41
CA VAL A 156 5.01 7.24 -5.47
C VAL A 156 6.03 6.25 -4.94
N LEU A 157 6.19 5.13 -5.64
CA LEU A 157 7.18 4.09 -5.35
C LEU A 157 8.26 4.08 -6.42
N PHE A 158 9.53 3.91 -6.03
CA PHE A 158 10.65 3.84 -6.96
C PHE A 158 11.29 2.45 -6.98
N LYS A 159 11.32 1.79 -8.14
CA LYS A 159 12.11 0.56 -8.33
C LYS A 159 13.60 0.85 -8.20
N ARG A 160 14.05 1.98 -8.76
CA ARG A 160 15.39 2.56 -8.63
C ARG A 160 15.22 4.06 -8.43
N LEU A 161 15.98 4.64 -7.50
CA LEU A 161 15.95 6.07 -7.26
C LEU A 161 16.48 6.83 -8.49
N PRO A 162 15.74 7.83 -9.00
CA PRO A 162 16.24 8.72 -10.05
C PRO A 162 17.37 9.61 -9.52
N LYS A 163 17.99 10.41 -10.39
CA LYS A 163 19.09 11.32 -10.02
C LYS A 163 18.66 12.35 -8.95
N ASP A 164 17.44 12.86 -9.06
CA ASP A 164 16.82 13.77 -8.08
C ASP A 164 15.42 13.24 -7.71
N PRO A 165 15.33 12.33 -6.70
CA PRO A 165 14.08 11.71 -6.34
C PRO A 165 13.01 12.70 -5.82
N PRO A 166 13.33 13.75 -5.02
CA PRO A 166 12.33 14.74 -4.63
C PRO A 166 11.76 15.53 -5.80
N ALA A 167 12.61 15.99 -6.73
CA ALA A 167 12.14 16.72 -7.91
C ALA A 167 11.24 15.84 -8.78
N GLU A 168 11.58 14.56 -8.94
CA GLU A 168 10.74 13.62 -9.69
C GLU A 168 9.37 13.39 -9.01
N ALA A 169 9.33 13.20 -7.70
CA ALA A 169 8.07 13.05 -6.96
C ALA A 169 7.19 14.30 -7.07
N VAL A 170 7.77 15.49 -7.00
CA VAL A 170 7.07 16.77 -7.23
C VAL A 170 6.55 16.86 -8.66
N ARG A 171 7.34 16.48 -9.67
CA ARG A 171 6.92 16.45 -11.08
C ARG A 171 5.73 15.52 -11.30
N LEU A 172 5.69 14.40 -10.59
CA LEU A 172 4.57 13.45 -10.59
C LEU A 172 3.36 13.91 -9.76
N GLN A 173 3.45 15.07 -9.12
CA GLN A 173 2.42 15.59 -8.21
C GLN A 173 2.07 14.59 -7.10
N ALA A 174 3.06 13.80 -6.65
CA ALA A 174 2.86 12.86 -5.56
C ALA A 174 2.59 13.59 -4.25
N THR A 175 1.74 13.03 -3.40
CA THR A 175 1.48 13.56 -2.06
C THR A 175 2.36 12.91 -0.99
N HIS A 176 2.86 11.69 -1.26
CA HIS A 176 3.73 10.91 -0.39
C HIS A 176 4.77 10.16 -1.24
N VAL A 177 5.85 9.73 -0.59
CA VAL A 177 6.87 8.88 -1.21
C VAL A 177 7.10 7.61 -0.40
N GLY A 178 7.23 6.46 -1.08
CA GLY A 178 7.60 5.20 -0.48
C GLY A 178 9.05 4.82 -0.81
N LEU A 179 9.85 4.54 0.21
CA LEU A 179 11.24 4.12 0.07
C LEU A 179 11.43 2.70 0.60
N ARG A 180 12.30 1.94 -0.05
CA ARG A 180 12.77 0.67 0.50
C ARG A 180 13.63 0.93 1.75
N VAL A 181 13.56 0.05 2.73
CA VAL A 181 14.29 0.16 4.00
C VAL A 181 15.81 0.26 3.83
N ASP A 182 16.36 -0.35 2.79
CA ASP A 182 17.79 -0.33 2.46
C ASP A 182 18.22 0.98 1.77
N THR A 183 17.29 1.69 1.12
CA THR A 183 17.56 2.97 0.45
C THR A 183 17.25 4.19 1.31
N ALA A 184 16.45 4.02 2.37
CA ALA A 184 16.12 5.11 3.28
C ALA A 184 17.34 5.58 4.07
N ALA A 185 17.72 6.84 3.86
CA ALA A 185 18.86 7.49 4.50
C ALA A 185 18.50 8.92 4.94
N GLY A 186 19.11 9.40 6.03
CA GLY A 186 18.77 10.70 6.61
C GLY A 186 18.81 11.88 5.63
N PRO A 187 19.85 12.04 4.80
CA PRO A 187 19.88 13.13 3.81
C PRO A 187 18.72 13.05 2.80
N LEU A 188 18.34 11.84 2.37
CA LEU A 188 17.24 11.63 1.42
C LEU A 188 15.88 11.94 2.07
N VAL A 189 15.62 11.44 3.29
CA VAL A 189 14.40 11.75 4.04
C VAL A 189 14.23 13.25 4.22
N LYS A 190 15.30 13.94 4.68
CA LYS A 190 15.30 15.41 4.82
C LYS A 190 15.05 16.14 3.50
N ALA A 191 15.56 15.63 2.37
CA ALA A 191 15.33 16.21 1.06
C ALA A 191 13.84 16.11 0.64
N PHE A 192 13.19 14.99 0.91
CA PHE A 192 11.75 14.83 0.70
C PHE A 192 10.92 15.73 1.62
N HIS A 193 11.27 15.82 2.91
CA HIS A 193 10.58 16.73 3.85
C HIS A 193 10.73 18.20 3.43
N LYS A 194 11.91 18.61 2.92
CA LYS A 194 12.09 19.96 2.35
C LYS A 194 11.15 20.21 1.17
N ALA A 195 10.85 19.19 0.38
CA ALA A 195 9.85 19.23 -0.70
C ALA A 195 8.41 19.06 -0.21
N ARG A 196 8.16 19.00 1.12
CA ARG A 196 6.85 18.76 1.76
C ARG A 196 6.23 17.42 1.40
N LEU A 197 7.05 16.41 1.20
CA LEU A 197 6.64 15.04 0.87
C LEU A 197 6.89 14.13 2.08
N PRO A 198 5.83 13.65 2.77
CA PRO A 198 5.94 12.61 3.77
C PRO A 198 6.55 11.34 3.20
N VAL A 199 7.39 10.67 4.03
CA VAL A 199 8.17 9.49 3.65
C VAL A 199 7.67 8.26 4.38
N PHE A 200 7.17 7.27 3.64
CA PHE A 200 6.86 5.94 4.15
C PHE A 200 7.95 4.95 3.77
N VAL A 201 8.27 4.02 4.67
CA VAL A 201 9.37 3.07 4.41
C VAL A 201 8.86 1.63 4.46
N TYR A 202 9.18 0.84 3.43
CA TYR A 202 8.85 -0.58 3.28
C TYR A 202 10.10 -1.42 2.99
N THR A 203 10.20 -2.72 3.35
CA THR A 203 9.36 -3.34 4.35
C THR A 203 10.15 -3.46 5.64
N VAL A 204 9.67 -2.84 6.71
CA VAL A 204 10.40 -2.66 7.98
C VAL A 204 9.97 -3.75 8.97
N ASN A 205 10.68 -4.88 8.95
CA ASN A 205 10.30 -6.07 9.73
C ASN A 205 11.15 -6.30 10.97
N ARG A 206 12.44 -5.92 10.94
CA ARG A 206 13.38 -6.21 12.02
C ARG A 206 13.38 -5.10 13.07
N PRO A 207 13.45 -5.41 14.37
CA PRO A 207 13.52 -4.39 15.42
C PRO A 207 14.65 -3.37 15.23
N ALA A 208 15.78 -3.78 14.67
CA ALA A 208 16.89 -2.86 14.36
C ALA A 208 16.51 -1.85 13.28
N ASP A 209 15.79 -2.29 12.23
CA ASP A 209 15.32 -1.40 11.17
C ASP A 209 14.24 -0.45 11.68
N ILE A 210 13.33 -0.91 12.55
CA ILE A 210 12.32 -0.06 13.20
C ILE A 210 13.00 1.07 13.97
N ARG A 211 13.99 0.76 14.82
CA ARG A 211 14.74 1.78 15.56
C ARG A 211 15.47 2.74 14.63
N LYS A 212 16.12 2.21 13.59
CA LYS A 212 16.83 3.02 12.59
C LYS A 212 15.86 3.99 11.88
N MET A 213 14.73 3.52 11.40
CA MET A 213 13.78 4.35 10.65
C MET A 213 13.13 5.42 11.55
N ARG A 214 12.82 5.10 12.80
CA ARG A 214 12.38 6.10 13.79
C ARG A 214 13.42 7.19 14.00
N GLY A 215 14.71 6.84 14.04
CA GLY A 215 15.81 7.81 14.15
C GLY A 215 16.03 8.67 12.89
N LEU A 216 15.44 8.29 11.77
CA LEU A 216 15.44 9.06 10.52
C LEU A 216 14.24 10.00 10.37
N ASP A 217 13.32 10.00 11.35
CA ASP A 217 12.10 10.84 11.36
C ASP A 217 11.20 10.58 10.14
N VAL A 218 11.04 9.30 9.75
CA VAL A 218 10.12 8.92 8.68
C VAL A 218 8.67 8.99 9.14
N ASP A 219 7.73 9.26 8.22
CA ASP A 219 6.32 9.52 8.54
C ASP A 219 5.47 8.25 8.63
N GLY A 220 5.92 7.13 8.06
CA GLY A 220 5.21 5.85 8.13
C GLY A 220 6.14 4.65 7.99
N LEU A 221 5.78 3.57 8.71
CA LEU A 221 6.49 2.29 8.68
C LEU A 221 5.55 1.21 8.17
N ILE A 222 5.88 0.61 7.03
CA ILE A 222 5.12 -0.49 6.40
C ILE A 222 5.80 -1.81 6.78
N SER A 223 5.07 -2.72 7.45
CA SER A 223 5.61 -3.97 7.99
C SER A 223 4.68 -5.16 7.81
N ASN A 224 5.30 -6.33 7.63
CA ASN A 224 4.59 -7.61 7.73
C ASN A 224 4.16 -7.92 9.18
N TYR A 225 4.85 -7.32 10.16
CA TYR A 225 4.68 -7.53 11.60
C TYR A 225 4.40 -6.20 12.31
N PRO A 226 3.25 -5.56 12.06
CA PRO A 226 2.98 -4.22 12.58
C PRO A 226 2.77 -4.17 14.11
N ASP A 227 2.60 -5.32 14.76
CA ASP A 227 2.61 -5.47 16.22
C ASP A 227 3.96 -5.14 16.88
N ARG A 228 5.05 -5.08 16.09
CA ARG A 228 6.40 -4.74 16.59
C ARG A 228 6.69 -3.24 16.70
N PHE A 229 5.75 -2.40 16.31
CA PHE A 229 5.91 -0.93 16.32
C PHE A 229 5.62 -0.28 17.66
#